data_34a81c3242a52b36378b85382181aa6e
#
_entry.id   34a81c3242a52b36378b85382181aa6e
#
_cell.length_a   1.000
_cell.length_b   1.000
_cell.length_c   1.000
_cell.angle_alpha   90.00
_cell.angle_beta   90.00
_cell.angle_gamma   90.00
#
_symmetry.space_group_name_H-M   'P 1'
#
loop_
_entity.id
_entity.type
_entity.pdbx_description
1 polymer ?
#
loop_
_entity_poly.entity_id
_entity_poly.type
_entity_poly.pdbx_seq_one_letter_code
_entity_poly.pdbx_strand_id
1 'polypeptide(L)'
;MPPHMAFAARIKNHAATAAVVAALLVAGLGVTAFVLAMRPSRLHFTTDQLITYHLTTEISEVIETQERKDQELPPMVQESDLHLICVGPDNTTVLLAKAEGRDQVALMTFAANGMARELDAASRPSDSGRAVGFFDFNLLPLPPGSEQIWNVDLAYAVLPPGKRSLQGKARRTRSGANPEFQLKLPASVEWVGDDQRYLQVRDLTSQYRFNTSKGVIEEATIRCLAGYERPEGRRRHRLKLTLSLVSIGTITDDPGQVRELAIACTDAQTALSAGHKERLAAISQRLTSVTVQDPRLRALAESVIGEIRNGPRPRQPVGPRGLWAVHLASGPAELRADAQRFVDSLAGLGFRAYLAAQGPTLSVLVGPYYDRDPAVIRSLSQRFPQQRATWVEVKP
;
A
#
# COMPACT_ATOMS: atom_id res chain seq x y z
N MET A 1 62.02 49.40 22.26
CA MET A 1 61.18 48.77 21.21
C MET A 1 60.11 49.77 20.80
N PRO A 2 59.95 50.12 19.56
CA PRO A 2 58.91 51.07 19.15
C PRO A 2 57.51 50.44 19.31
N PRO A 3 56.51 51.20 19.77
CA PRO A 3 55.15 50.73 20.11
C PRO A 3 54.40 50.04 18.95
N HIS A 4 54.82 50.31 17.71
CA HIS A 4 54.20 49.72 16.49
C HIS A 4 54.46 48.22 16.33
N MET A 5 55.54 47.65 16.88
CA MET A 5 55.78 46.19 16.78
C MET A 5 54.92 45.37 17.74
N ALA A 6 54.58 45.94 18.91
CA ALA A 6 53.70 45.22 19.87
C ALA A 6 52.26 45.11 19.37
N PHE A 7 51.77 46.09 18.61
CA PHE A 7 50.43 46.10 18.07
C PHE A 7 50.25 45.06 16.90
N ALA A 8 51.24 44.99 16.00
CA ALA A 8 51.26 44.03 14.90
C ALA A 8 51.36 42.57 15.40
N ALA A 9 52.10 42.29 16.48
CA ALA A 9 52.19 40.97 17.09
C ALA A 9 50.86 40.55 17.75
N ARG A 10 50.12 41.50 18.34
CA ARG A 10 48.82 41.26 18.97
C ARG A 10 47.74 40.93 17.93
N ILE A 11 47.73 41.64 16.81
CA ILE A 11 46.78 41.34 15.68
C ILE A 11 47.05 39.96 15.06
N LYS A 12 48.33 39.58 14.88
CA LYS A 12 48.68 38.24 14.39
C LYS A 12 48.22 37.13 15.32
N ASN A 13 48.35 37.32 16.63
CA ASN A 13 47.89 36.33 17.61
C ASN A 13 46.35 36.17 17.60
N HIS A 14 45.61 37.26 17.48
CA HIS A 14 44.14 37.18 17.39
C HIS A 14 43.67 36.54 16.09
N ALA A 15 44.34 36.80 14.96
CA ALA A 15 44.03 36.14 13.69
C ALA A 15 44.32 34.64 13.72
N ALA A 16 45.45 34.25 14.35
CA ALA A 16 45.78 32.83 14.55
C ALA A 16 44.77 32.11 15.46
N THR A 17 44.37 32.76 16.56
CA THR A 17 43.36 32.20 17.47
C THR A 17 42.01 32.09 16.80
N ALA A 18 41.55 33.08 16.01
CA ALA A 18 40.33 33.04 15.25
C ALA A 18 40.35 31.93 14.18
N ALA A 19 41.46 31.71 13.51
CA ALA A 19 41.61 30.63 12.52
C ALA A 19 41.55 29.23 13.16
N VAL A 20 42.14 29.05 14.35
CA VAL A 20 42.06 27.80 15.10
C VAL A 20 40.63 27.52 15.59
N VAL A 21 39.93 28.53 16.10
CA VAL A 21 38.52 28.39 16.53
C VAL A 21 37.64 28.07 15.35
N ALA A 22 37.83 28.73 14.22
CA ALA A 22 37.07 28.42 12.97
C ALA A 22 37.35 26.99 12.48
N ALA A 23 38.62 26.52 12.52
CA ALA A 23 38.96 25.16 12.12
C ALA A 23 38.36 24.11 13.09
N LEU A 24 38.33 24.37 14.39
CA LEU A 24 37.69 23.51 15.38
C LEU A 24 36.16 23.47 15.19
N LEU A 25 35.53 24.59 14.85
CA LEU A 25 34.09 24.64 14.55
C LEU A 25 33.77 23.87 13.28
N VAL A 26 34.55 24.01 12.22
CA VAL A 26 34.36 23.25 10.98
C VAL A 26 34.60 21.75 11.20
N ALA A 27 35.65 21.39 11.97
CA ALA A 27 35.93 20.00 12.34
C ALA A 27 34.78 19.43 13.21
N GLY A 28 34.29 20.20 14.19
CA GLY A 28 33.15 19.81 15.04
C GLY A 28 31.87 19.63 14.24
N LEU A 29 31.56 20.53 13.29
CA LEU A 29 30.43 20.39 12.39
C LEU A 29 30.60 19.20 11.46
N GLY A 30 31.80 18.95 10.93
CA GLY A 30 32.10 17.78 10.10
C GLY A 30 31.91 16.46 10.83
N VAL A 31 32.38 16.36 12.07
CA VAL A 31 32.21 15.18 12.93
C VAL A 31 30.73 14.98 13.27
N THR A 32 30.00 16.05 13.58
CA THR A 32 28.56 15.95 13.90
C THR A 32 27.76 15.53 12.67
N ALA A 33 28.07 16.08 11.50
CA ALA A 33 27.45 15.68 10.25
C ALA A 33 27.78 14.21 9.89
N PHE A 34 29.01 13.78 10.12
CA PHE A 34 29.44 12.40 9.91
C PHE A 34 28.74 11.41 10.87
N VAL A 35 28.65 11.76 12.16
CA VAL A 35 27.94 10.94 13.14
C VAL A 35 26.44 10.87 12.84
N LEU A 36 25.82 11.97 12.40
CA LEU A 36 24.42 11.98 11.96
C LEU A 36 24.22 11.15 10.70
N ALA A 37 25.16 11.19 9.76
CA ALA A 37 25.11 10.38 8.54
C ALA A 37 25.31 8.87 8.79
N MET A 38 25.96 8.52 9.91
CA MET A 38 26.19 7.13 10.32
C MET A 38 25.13 6.58 11.27
N ARG A 39 24.15 7.37 11.69
CA ARG A 39 23.07 6.83 12.52
C ARG A 39 22.35 5.73 11.77
N PRO A 40 22.21 4.53 12.37
CA PRO A 40 21.47 3.46 11.75
C PRO A 40 20.01 3.90 11.56
N SER A 41 19.46 3.67 10.37
CA SER A 41 18.04 3.88 10.12
C SER A 41 17.26 2.81 10.86
N ARG A 42 16.58 3.18 11.93
CA ARG A 42 15.81 2.26 12.77
C ARG A 42 14.44 2.82 13.01
N LEU A 43 13.41 2.01 12.79
CA LEU A 43 12.06 2.34 13.23
C LEU A 43 12.06 2.48 14.76
N HIS A 44 11.48 3.58 15.20
CA HIS A 44 11.31 3.84 16.61
C HIS A 44 10.01 4.61 16.82
N PHE A 45 9.09 3.99 17.54
CA PHE A 45 7.83 4.59 17.94
C PHE A 45 7.83 4.83 19.44
N THR A 46 7.30 5.97 19.85
CA THR A 46 7.03 6.24 21.27
C THR A 46 5.62 5.77 21.61
N THR A 47 5.44 5.25 22.81
CA THR A 47 4.08 4.93 23.32
C THR A 47 3.20 6.16 23.19
N ASP A 48 1.94 5.99 22.88
CA ASP A 48 0.91 6.99 22.57
C ASP A 48 1.09 7.71 21.22
N GLN A 49 2.17 7.42 20.49
CA GLN A 49 2.38 8.02 19.18
C GLN A 49 1.33 7.53 18.18
N LEU A 50 0.73 8.50 17.49
CA LEU A 50 -0.15 8.29 16.36
C LEU A 50 0.54 8.75 15.10
N ILE A 51 0.76 7.84 14.17
CA ILE A 51 1.32 8.14 12.85
C ILE A 51 0.21 7.95 11.83
N THR A 52 -0.06 8.97 11.05
CA THR A 52 -1.05 8.90 9.96
C THR A 52 -0.35 8.95 8.62
N TYR A 53 -0.65 7.99 7.79
CA TYR A 53 -0.22 7.93 6.40
C TYR A 53 -1.43 8.04 5.48
N HIS A 54 -1.22 8.66 4.34
CA HIS A 54 -2.11 8.58 3.20
C HIS A 54 -1.61 7.49 2.25
N LEU A 55 -2.49 6.56 1.89
CA LEU A 55 -2.22 5.44 1.01
C LEU A 55 -3.02 5.60 -0.28
N THR A 56 -2.32 5.68 -1.39
CA THR A 56 -2.92 5.63 -2.74
C THR A 56 -2.58 4.29 -3.38
N THR A 57 -3.58 3.57 -3.83
CA THR A 57 -3.46 2.31 -4.55
C THR A 57 -3.95 2.50 -5.97
N GLU A 58 -3.06 2.30 -6.93
CA GLU A 58 -3.37 2.32 -8.36
C GLU A 58 -3.31 0.88 -8.89
N ILE A 59 -4.39 0.42 -9.53
CA ILE A 59 -4.51 -0.93 -10.08
C ILE A 59 -4.89 -0.80 -11.54
N SER A 60 -4.00 -1.23 -12.45
CA SER A 60 -4.27 -1.28 -13.89
C SER A 60 -4.35 -2.72 -14.36
N GLU A 61 -5.33 -3.08 -15.14
CA GLU A 61 -5.34 -4.37 -15.83
C GLU A 61 -4.42 -4.31 -17.05
N VAL A 62 -3.54 -5.31 -17.19
CA VAL A 62 -2.62 -5.45 -18.32
C VAL A 62 -3.12 -6.58 -19.20
N ILE A 63 -3.44 -6.27 -20.44
CA ILE A 63 -3.91 -7.24 -21.41
C ILE A 63 -2.73 -7.64 -22.29
N GLU A 64 -2.43 -8.93 -22.32
CA GLU A 64 -1.46 -9.49 -23.28
C GLU A 64 -2.11 -9.54 -24.67
N THR A 65 -1.58 -8.76 -25.60
CA THR A 65 -1.92 -8.90 -27.02
C THR A 65 -0.86 -9.77 -27.70
N GLN A 66 -1.27 -10.62 -28.63
CA GLN A 66 -0.37 -11.45 -29.43
C GLN A 66 0.65 -10.61 -30.26
N GLU A 67 0.40 -9.34 -30.43
CA GLU A 67 1.17 -8.40 -31.25
C GLU A 67 2.19 -7.53 -30.52
N ARG A 68 2.69 -7.92 -29.38
CA ARG A 68 3.89 -7.33 -28.71
C ARG A 68 3.74 -6.03 -27.91
N LYS A 69 2.59 -5.45 -27.74
CA LYS A 69 2.44 -4.33 -26.78
C LYS A 69 1.33 -4.65 -25.80
N ASP A 70 1.71 -4.91 -24.55
CA ASP A 70 0.77 -4.98 -23.46
C ASP A 70 -0.06 -3.70 -23.43
N GLN A 71 -1.38 -3.81 -23.58
CA GLN A 71 -2.27 -2.69 -23.39
C GLN A 71 -2.61 -2.60 -21.91
N GLU A 72 -2.34 -1.44 -21.34
CA GLU A 72 -2.68 -1.12 -19.97
C GLU A 72 -3.99 -0.33 -19.94
N LEU A 73 -4.96 -0.83 -19.20
CA LEU A 73 -6.20 -0.09 -18.97
C LEU A 73 -5.94 1.07 -17.99
N PRO A 74 -6.76 2.14 -18.04
CA PRO A 74 -6.68 3.21 -17.06
C PRO A 74 -6.70 2.67 -15.64
N PRO A 75 -5.85 3.19 -14.75
CA PRO A 75 -5.78 2.70 -13.38
C PRO A 75 -7.07 3.01 -12.62
N MET A 76 -7.50 2.04 -11.84
CA MET A 76 -8.43 2.28 -10.74
C MET A 76 -7.60 2.84 -9.59
N VAL A 77 -7.99 4.01 -9.10
CA VAL A 77 -7.30 4.67 -7.98
C VAL A 77 -8.16 4.57 -6.74
N GLN A 78 -7.56 4.14 -5.64
CA GLN A 78 -8.16 4.11 -4.31
C GLN A 78 -7.29 4.88 -3.35
N GLU A 79 -7.93 5.66 -2.51
CA GLU A 79 -7.27 6.44 -1.46
C GLU A 79 -7.82 6.04 -0.11
N SER A 80 -6.94 5.92 0.87
CA SER A 80 -7.31 5.62 2.25
C SER A 80 -6.27 6.17 3.20
N ASP A 81 -6.67 6.39 4.44
CA ASP A 81 -5.74 6.71 5.50
C ASP A 81 -5.40 5.45 6.30
N LEU A 82 -4.13 5.37 6.66
CA LEU A 82 -3.56 4.32 7.47
C LEU A 82 -3.06 4.95 8.77
N HIS A 83 -3.57 4.48 9.91
CA HIS A 83 -3.18 4.98 11.21
C HIS A 83 -2.41 3.91 11.97
N LEU A 84 -1.24 4.28 12.48
CA LEU A 84 -0.43 3.47 13.37
C LEU A 84 -0.47 4.10 14.76
N ILE A 85 -0.97 3.37 15.76
CA ILE A 85 -1.03 3.81 17.14
C ILE A 85 -0.10 2.93 17.97
N CYS A 86 0.98 3.48 18.47
CA CYS A 86 1.91 2.74 19.31
C CYS A 86 1.31 2.56 20.72
N VAL A 87 1.11 1.30 21.13
CA VAL A 87 0.41 0.92 22.36
C VAL A 87 1.29 0.21 23.37
N GLY A 88 2.57 0.06 23.10
CA GLY A 88 3.46 -0.64 24.04
C GLY A 88 4.92 -0.65 23.62
N PRO A 89 5.78 -1.27 24.45
CA PRO A 89 7.19 -1.44 24.15
C PRO A 89 7.38 -2.25 22.88
N ASP A 90 8.61 -2.26 22.35
CA ASP A 90 8.99 -3.02 21.16
C ASP A 90 8.18 -2.64 19.89
N ASN A 91 7.81 -1.35 19.79
CA ASN A 91 6.99 -0.82 18.70
C ASN A 91 5.69 -1.63 18.49
N THR A 92 5.08 -2.12 19.58
CA THR A 92 3.77 -2.75 19.52
C THR A 92 2.73 -1.70 19.12
N THR A 93 2.05 -1.92 18.03
CA THR A 93 1.29 -0.91 17.31
C THR A 93 -0.06 -1.46 16.88
N VAL A 94 -1.12 -0.70 17.10
CA VAL A 94 -2.42 -0.93 16.48
C VAL A 94 -2.44 -0.26 15.11
N LEU A 95 -2.67 -1.05 14.09
CA LEU A 95 -2.85 -0.59 12.71
C LEU A 95 -4.34 -0.48 12.43
N LEU A 96 -4.78 0.70 12.01
CA LEU A 96 -6.14 0.97 11.54
C LEU A 96 -6.09 1.35 10.07
N ALA A 97 -6.92 0.70 9.27
CA ALA A 97 -7.06 1.00 7.86
C ALA A 97 -8.51 0.86 7.43
N LYS A 98 -8.88 1.51 6.35
CA LYS A 98 -10.19 1.32 5.74
C LYS A 98 -10.04 0.52 4.44
N ALA A 99 -10.66 -0.65 4.40
CA ALA A 99 -10.62 -1.53 3.28
C ALA A 99 -12.00 -1.93 2.79
N GLU A 100 -12.22 -1.82 1.49
CA GLU A 100 -13.51 -2.24 0.91
C GLU A 100 -14.71 -1.64 1.67
N GLY A 101 -14.57 -0.40 2.13
CA GLY A 101 -15.59 0.27 2.94
C GLY A 101 -15.73 -0.22 4.38
N ARG A 102 -14.84 -1.10 4.85
CA ARG A 102 -14.80 -1.62 6.21
C ARG A 102 -13.57 -1.13 6.96
N ASP A 103 -13.77 -0.90 8.25
CA ASP A 103 -12.66 -0.64 9.14
C ASP A 103 -11.94 -1.95 9.44
N GLN A 104 -10.64 -1.97 9.18
CA GLN A 104 -9.76 -3.08 9.51
C GLN A 104 -8.81 -2.68 10.63
N VAL A 105 -8.56 -3.63 11.50
CA VAL A 105 -7.64 -3.45 12.62
C VAL A 105 -6.72 -4.65 12.72
N ALA A 106 -5.45 -4.38 13.02
CA ALA A 106 -4.49 -5.42 13.40
C ALA A 106 -3.61 -4.93 14.54
N LEU A 107 -3.24 -5.84 15.42
CA LEU A 107 -2.18 -5.63 16.38
C LEU A 107 -0.88 -6.12 15.75
N MET A 108 0.13 -5.27 15.71
CA MET A 108 1.42 -5.56 15.05
C MET A 108 2.58 -5.22 15.97
N THR A 109 3.71 -5.85 15.73
CA THR A 109 4.99 -5.42 16.26
C THR A 109 5.93 -5.11 15.12
N PHE A 110 6.75 -4.07 15.28
CA PHE A 110 7.74 -3.65 14.30
C PHE A 110 9.14 -3.82 14.87
N ALA A 111 9.95 -4.62 14.22
CA ALA A 111 11.38 -4.67 14.53
C ALA A 111 12.07 -3.37 14.08
N ALA A 112 13.20 -3.06 14.69
CA ALA A 112 13.97 -1.85 14.37
C ALA A 112 14.39 -1.74 12.90
N ASN A 113 14.53 -2.87 12.21
CA ASN A 113 14.83 -2.95 10.77
C ASN A 113 13.59 -2.86 9.87
N GLY A 114 12.42 -2.49 10.40
CA GLY A 114 11.19 -2.31 9.63
C GLY A 114 10.36 -3.56 9.43
N MET A 115 10.84 -4.73 9.83
CA MET A 115 10.07 -5.97 9.71
C MET A 115 8.86 -5.94 10.64
N ALA A 116 7.68 -6.09 10.06
CA ALA A 116 6.41 -6.10 10.77
C ALA A 116 5.89 -7.54 10.94
N ARG A 117 5.28 -7.80 12.09
CA ARG A 117 4.60 -9.07 12.37
C ARG A 117 3.26 -8.78 13.00
N GLU A 118 2.23 -9.46 12.52
CA GLU A 118 0.91 -9.43 13.15
C GLU A 118 0.96 -10.26 14.44
N LEU A 119 0.27 -9.78 15.47
CA LEU A 119 0.10 -10.47 16.73
C LEU A 119 -1.32 -11.03 16.83
N ASP A 120 -1.46 -12.25 17.37
CA ASP A 120 -2.75 -12.81 17.74
C ASP A 120 -3.33 -12.13 19.00
N ALA A 121 -4.55 -12.51 19.37
CA ALA A 121 -5.20 -12.01 20.58
C ALA A 121 -4.42 -12.28 21.88
N ALA A 122 -3.55 -13.30 21.89
CA ALA A 122 -2.64 -13.59 23.00
C ALA A 122 -1.31 -12.85 22.88
N SER A 123 -1.19 -11.90 21.94
CA SER A 123 0.03 -11.14 21.64
C SER A 123 1.23 -11.99 21.23
N ARG A 124 0.97 -13.13 20.59
CA ARG A 124 1.98 -13.97 19.97
C ARG A 124 2.05 -13.68 18.47
N PRO A 125 3.21 -13.89 17.83
CA PRO A 125 3.29 -13.79 16.38
C PRO A 125 2.24 -14.69 15.73
N SER A 126 1.40 -14.11 14.88
CA SER A 126 0.36 -14.83 14.16
C SER A 126 0.92 -15.39 12.87
N ASP A 127 0.71 -16.67 12.64
CA ASP A 127 1.02 -17.30 11.34
C ASP A 127 -0.09 -17.06 10.31
N SER A 128 -1.14 -16.31 10.66
CA SER A 128 -2.33 -16.14 9.83
C SER A 128 -2.07 -15.40 8.53
N GLY A 129 -0.89 -14.74 8.40
CA GLY A 129 -0.47 -14.06 7.17
C GLY A 129 -1.52 -13.10 6.59
N ARG A 130 -2.47 -12.68 7.41
CA ARG A 130 -3.43 -11.65 7.04
C ARG A 130 -2.64 -10.35 6.96
N ALA A 131 -2.03 -10.10 5.81
CA ALA A 131 -1.71 -8.74 5.46
C ALA A 131 -2.97 -7.93 5.75
N VAL A 132 -2.89 -6.96 6.65
CA VAL A 132 -3.97 -6.00 6.85
C VAL A 132 -4.13 -5.31 5.51
N GLY A 133 -5.00 -5.82 4.75
CA GLY A 133 -5.56 -5.62 3.43
C GLY A 133 -4.84 -4.75 2.40
N PHE A 134 -3.85 -3.88 2.73
CA PHE A 134 -3.44 -2.83 1.79
C PHE A 134 -1.96 -2.55 1.69
N PHE A 135 -1.21 -2.61 2.78
CA PHE A 135 0.17 -2.17 2.76
C PHE A 135 1.05 -3.08 3.60
N ASP A 136 1.99 -3.74 2.94
CA ASP A 136 2.95 -4.60 3.62
C ASP A 136 4.23 -3.84 3.92
N PHE A 137 4.40 -3.46 5.17
CA PHE A 137 5.62 -2.78 5.66
C PHE A 137 6.88 -3.65 5.51
N ASN A 138 6.75 -4.97 5.41
CA ASN A 138 7.89 -5.85 5.16
C ASN A 138 8.55 -5.60 3.80
N LEU A 139 7.86 -4.89 2.90
CA LEU A 139 8.44 -4.44 1.63
C LEU A 139 9.28 -3.17 1.77
N LEU A 140 9.46 -2.65 2.98
CA LEU A 140 10.26 -1.46 3.31
C LEU A 140 11.37 -1.76 4.33
N PRO A 141 12.22 -2.78 4.09
CA PRO A 141 13.22 -3.21 5.05
C PRO A 141 14.34 -2.18 5.23
N LEU A 142 14.62 -1.79 6.45
CA LEU A 142 15.75 -0.93 6.80
C LEU A 142 17.03 -1.77 6.96
N PRO A 143 18.22 -1.17 6.74
CA PRO A 143 19.49 -1.87 6.91
C PRO A 143 19.68 -2.28 8.37
N PRO A 144 20.23 -3.48 8.64
CA PRO A 144 20.52 -3.93 10.00
C PRO A 144 21.60 -3.07 10.68
N GLY A 145 22.41 -2.36 9.90
CA GLY A 145 23.46 -1.47 10.38
C GLY A 145 23.76 -0.35 9.38
N SER A 146 25.03 -0.19 9.04
CA SER A 146 25.52 0.83 8.09
C SER A 146 25.64 0.32 6.65
N GLU A 147 25.17 -0.87 6.36
CA GLU A 147 25.32 -1.53 5.08
C GLU A 147 24.68 -0.71 3.96
N GLN A 148 25.36 -0.71 2.81
CA GLN A 148 24.86 -0.10 1.59
C GLN A 148 23.96 -1.06 0.79
N ILE A 149 24.22 -2.36 0.91
CA ILE A 149 23.45 -3.44 0.26
C ILE A 149 23.29 -4.56 1.29
N TRP A 150 22.07 -5.07 1.45
CA TRP A 150 21.78 -6.19 2.34
C TRP A 150 20.75 -7.12 1.74
N ASN A 151 20.80 -8.38 2.17
CA ASN A 151 19.78 -9.36 1.84
C ASN A 151 18.59 -9.22 2.80
N VAL A 152 17.40 -9.43 2.26
CA VAL A 152 16.14 -9.34 3.01
C VAL A 152 15.41 -10.66 2.84
N ASP A 153 15.02 -11.25 3.95
CA ASP A 153 14.11 -12.40 3.94
C ASP A 153 12.68 -11.87 4.10
N LEU A 154 11.88 -12.06 3.05
CA LEU A 154 10.50 -11.61 2.98
C LEU A 154 9.53 -12.76 3.27
N ALA A 155 9.85 -13.62 4.19
CA ALA A 155 9.08 -14.83 4.53
C ALA A 155 7.58 -14.59 4.77
N TYR A 156 7.21 -13.34 5.08
CA TYR A 156 5.85 -12.94 5.45
C TYR A 156 5.21 -11.90 4.52
N ALA A 157 5.96 -11.40 3.54
CA ALA A 157 5.47 -10.38 2.64
C ALA A 157 4.65 -11.01 1.51
N VAL A 158 3.39 -10.60 1.37
CA VAL A 158 2.51 -10.90 0.21
C VAL A 158 2.24 -12.40 -0.03
N LEU A 159 2.80 -13.30 0.76
CA LEU A 159 2.72 -14.76 0.53
C LEU A 159 1.76 -15.43 1.50
N PRO A 160 1.08 -16.50 1.05
CA PRO A 160 0.34 -17.36 1.96
C PRO A 160 1.27 -17.88 3.07
N PRO A 161 0.77 -17.99 4.31
CA PRO A 161 1.59 -18.43 5.43
C PRO A 161 2.23 -19.79 5.18
N GLY A 162 3.49 -19.89 5.47
CA GLY A 162 4.14 -21.16 5.79
C GLY A 162 4.98 -21.83 4.71
N LYS A 163 5.20 -21.26 3.51
CA LYS A 163 5.84 -22.11 2.49
C LYS A 163 7.08 -21.63 1.75
N ARG A 164 7.46 -20.37 1.74
CA ARG A 164 8.76 -19.96 1.11
C ARG A 164 9.24 -18.62 1.65
N SER A 165 10.50 -18.56 2.04
CA SER A 165 11.19 -17.30 2.21
C SER A 165 11.50 -16.72 0.82
N LEU A 166 11.08 -15.48 0.59
CA LEU A 166 11.50 -14.71 -0.55
C LEU A 166 12.74 -13.92 -0.16
N GLN A 167 13.83 -14.16 -0.85
CA GLN A 167 15.03 -13.38 -0.66
C GLN A 167 15.06 -12.22 -1.66
N GLY A 168 15.06 -11.01 -1.14
CA GLY A 168 15.25 -9.79 -1.88
C GLY A 168 16.63 -9.18 -1.61
N LYS A 169 17.02 -8.23 -2.46
CA LYS A 169 18.17 -7.35 -2.20
C LYS A 169 17.69 -5.94 -2.02
N ALA A 170 18.03 -5.36 -0.88
CA ALA A 170 17.82 -3.97 -0.60
C ALA A 170 19.13 -3.19 -0.68
N ARG A 171 19.05 -1.92 -1.04
CA ARG A 171 20.19 -1.03 -1.12
C ARG A 171 19.83 0.38 -0.68
N ARG A 172 20.80 1.08 -0.13
CA ARG A 172 20.72 2.52 0.10
C ARG A 172 21.04 3.25 -1.20
N THR A 173 20.13 4.07 -1.68
CA THR A 173 20.33 4.87 -2.92
C THR A 173 20.80 6.28 -2.61
N ARG A 174 20.49 6.79 -1.40
CA ARG A 174 20.92 8.10 -0.92
C ARG A 174 21.23 8.03 0.57
N SER A 175 22.29 8.69 0.99
CA SER A 175 22.68 8.85 2.38
C SER A 175 22.30 10.25 2.89
N GLY A 176 22.28 10.44 4.21
CA GLY A 176 21.99 11.73 4.84
C GLY A 176 20.93 11.61 5.95
N ALA A 177 20.35 12.74 6.34
CA ALA A 177 19.32 12.79 7.38
C ALA A 177 18.03 12.08 6.97
N ASN A 178 17.71 12.08 5.68
CA ASN A 178 16.57 11.37 5.10
C ASN A 178 17.08 10.41 4.01
N PRO A 179 17.66 9.25 4.40
CA PRO A 179 18.20 8.30 3.47
C PRO A 179 17.08 7.67 2.62
N GLU A 180 17.42 7.36 1.39
CA GLU A 180 16.54 6.67 0.46
C GLU A 180 17.02 5.25 0.24
N PHE A 181 16.07 4.36 0.09
CA PHE A 181 16.30 2.93 -0.06
C PHE A 181 15.51 2.36 -1.22
N GLN A 182 16.00 1.27 -1.76
CA GLN A 182 15.32 0.50 -2.80
C GLN A 182 15.40 -0.98 -2.47
N LEU A 183 14.28 -1.68 -2.54
CA LEU A 183 14.21 -3.15 -2.55
C LEU A 183 13.91 -3.61 -3.97
N LYS A 184 14.56 -4.70 -4.38
CA LYS A 184 14.22 -5.45 -5.59
C LYS A 184 14.07 -6.93 -5.23
N LEU A 185 12.98 -7.54 -5.67
CA LEU A 185 12.84 -8.98 -5.69
C LEU A 185 13.38 -9.56 -6.99
N PRO A 186 13.77 -10.87 -6.99
CA PRO A 186 14.10 -11.59 -8.21
C PRO A 186 12.95 -11.54 -9.23
N ALA A 187 13.25 -11.82 -10.47
CA ALA A 187 12.40 -11.54 -11.64
C ALA A 187 10.98 -12.13 -11.59
N SER A 188 10.72 -13.20 -10.85
CA SER A 188 9.36 -13.70 -10.64
C SER A 188 9.26 -14.52 -9.38
N VAL A 189 8.12 -14.41 -8.73
CA VAL A 189 7.72 -15.26 -7.62
C VAL A 189 6.40 -15.90 -7.96
N GLU A 190 6.38 -17.22 -7.90
CA GLU A 190 5.23 -18.02 -8.26
C GLU A 190 4.78 -18.82 -7.05
N TRP A 191 3.49 -18.86 -6.78
CA TRP A 191 2.93 -19.73 -5.77
C TRP A 191 1.52 -20.20 -6.13
N VAL A 192 1.14 -21.32 -5.58
CA VAL A 192 -0.22 -21.85 -5.65
C VAL A 192 -0.85 -21.66 -4.28
N GLY A 193 -1.95 -20.93 -4.22
CA GLY A 193 -2.74 -20.76 -3.00
C GLY A 193 -3.46 -22.05 -2.59
N ASP A 194 -4.02 -22.07 -1.37
CA ASP A 194 -4.77 -23.21 -0.85
C ASP A 194 -6.01 -23.55 -1.70
N ASP A 195 -6.52 -22.55 -2.45
CA ASP A 195 -7.61 -22.69 -3.42
C ASP A 195 -7.12 -23.13 -4.82
N GLN A 196 -5.89 -23.57 -4.95
CA GLN A 196 -5.20 -23.93 -6.19
C GLN A 196 -5.08 -22.77 -7.21
N ARG A 197 -5.32 -21.54 -6.78
CA ARG A 197 -5.13 -20.38 -7.64
C ARG A 197 -3.64 -20.07 -7.76
N TYR A 198 -3.19 -20.01 -9.00
CA TYR A 198 -1.83 -19.62 -9.31
C TYR A 198 -1.71 -18.11 -9.24
N LEU A 199 -0.74 -17.65 -8.48
CA LEU A 199 -0.39 -16.24 -8.41
C LEU A 199 1.08 -16.06 -8.78
N GLN A 200 1.34 -15.13 -9.67
CA GLN A 200 2.69 -14.75 -10.07
C GLN A 200 2.90 -13.28 -9.79
N VAL A 201 3.95 -12.94 -9.06
CA VAL A 201 4.40 -11.55 -8.87
C VAL A 201 5.72 -11.36 -9.60
N ARG A 202 5.77 -10.34 -10.45
CA ARG A 202 6.97 -9.95 -11.21
C ARG A 202 7.32 -8.51 -10.91
N ASP A 203 8.58 -8.18 -11.14
CA ASP A 203 9.10 -6.80 -11.11
C ASP A 203 8.77 -6.05 -9.83
N LEU A 204 8.67 -6.77 -8.70
CA LEU A 204 8.40 -6.13 -7.42
C LEU A 204 9.59 -5.28 -7.02
N THR A 205 9.32 -3.99 -6.91
CA THR A 205 10.27 -2.99 -6.45
C THR A 205 9.60 -2.10 -5.42
N SER A 206 10.33 -1.74 -4.37
CA SER A 206 9.93 -0.64 -3.50
C SER A 206 11.03 0.41 -3.46
N GLN A 207 10.61 1.67 -3.36
CA GLN A 207 11.46 2.83 -3.14
C GLN A 207 10.87 3.61 -1.98
N TYR A 208 11.70 3.99 -1.01
CA TYR A 208 11.20 4.66 0.18
C TYR A 208 12.25 5.55 0.80
N ARG A 209 11.76 6.60 1.45
CA ARG A 209 12.54 7.58 2.19
C ARG A 209 12.24 7.45 3.68
N PHE A 210 13.29 7.42 4.47
CA PHE A 210 13.22 7.29 5.91
C PHE A 210 13.64 8.59 6.59
N ASN A 211 12.88 9.04 7.57
CA ASN A 211 13.24 10.17 8.41
C ASN A 211 13.95 9.67 9.66
N THR A 212 15.27 9.87 9.73
CA THR A 212 16.06 9.39 10.86
C THR A 212 15.80 10.14 12.17
N SER A 213 15.35 11.40 12.10
CA SER A 213 15.03 12.18 13.30
C SER A 213 13.70 11.79 13.91
N LYS A 214 12.75 11.38 13.08
CA LYS A 214 11.41 10.94 13.51
C LYS A 214 11.30 9.42 13.71
N GLY A 215 12.26 8.64 13.18
CA GLY A 215 12.26 7.19 13.26
C GLY A 215 11.16 6.51 12.41
N VAL A 216 10.70 7.15 11.32
CA VAL A 216 9.57 6.66 10.52
C VAL A 216 9.85 6.73 9.02
N ILE A 217 9.10 5.96 8.22
CA ILE A 217 9.05 6.11 6.77
C ILE A 217 8.30 7.40 6.44
N GLU A 218 8.85 8.27 5.60
CA GLU A 218 8.17 9.49 5.14
C GLU A 218 7.34 9.24 3.89
N GLU A 219 7.89 8.47 2.98
CA GLU A 219 7.29 8.20 1.69
C GLU A 219 7.73 6.83 1.20
N ALA A 220 6.84 6.10 0.57
CA ALA A 220 7.17 4.85 -0.09
C ALA A 220 6.35 4.67 -1.36
N THR A 221 6.96 4.04 -2.36
CA THR A 221 6.28 3.58 -3.57
C THR A 221 6.65 2.13 -3.80
N ILE A 222 5.64 1.26 -3.88
CA ILE A 222 5.77 -0.15 -4.21
C ILE A 222 5.13 -0.37 -5.57
N ARG A 223 5.81 -1.10 -6.45
CA ARG A 223 5.32 -1.46 -7.77
C ARG A 223 5.52 -2.94 -8.00
N CYS A 224 4.53 -3.59 -8.60
CA CYS A 224 4.67 -4.96 -9.09
C CYS A 224 3.68 -5.24 -10.22
N LEU A 225 3.94 -6.33 -10.94
CA LEU A 225 3.01 -6.95 -11.86
C LEU A 225 2.51 -8.24 -11.22
N ALA A 226 1.22 -8.30 -10.87
CA ALA A 226 0.58 -9.48 -10.30
C ALA A 226 -0.23 -10.20 -11.37
N GLY A 227 0.05 -11.47 -11.58
CA GLY A 227 -0.70 -12.35 -12.48
C GLY A 227 -1.57 -13.32 -11.71
N TYR A 228 -2.82 -13.46 -12.12
CA TYR A 228 -3.76 -14.43 -11.57
C TYR A 228 -4.18 -15.40 -12.67
N GLU A 229 -4.13 -16.68 -12.40
CA GLU A 229 -4.73 -17.68 -13.25
C GLU A 229 -6.12 -18.01 -12.71
N ARG A 230 -7.13 -17.81 -13.53
CA ARG A 230 -8.52 -18.17 -13.26
C ARG A 230 -8.98 -19.17 -14.30
N PRO A 231 -10.08 -19.91 -14.06
CA PRO A 231 -10.65 -20.81 -15.08
C PRO A 231 -10.92 -20.09 -16.40
N GLU A 232 -11.22 -18.78 -16.36
CA GLU A 232 -11.51 -17.96 -17.54
C GLU A 232 -10.26 -17.43 -18.26
N GLY A 233 -9.05 -17.69 -17.73
CA GLY A 233 -7.78 -17.28 -18.31
C GLY A 233 -6.86 -16.49 -17.38
N ARG A 234 -5.69 -16.14 -17.88
CA ARG A 234 -4.71 -15.34 -17.15
C ARG A 234 -5.09 -13.87 -17.17
N ARG A 235 -5.14 -13.26 -15.99
CA ARG A 235 -5.25 -11.80 -15.84
C ARG A 235 -4.00 -11.26 -15.17
N ARG A 236 -3.54 -10.11 -15.62
CA ARG A 236 -2.41 -9.42 -15.00
C ARG A 236 -2.84 -8.03 -14.57
N HIS A 237 -2.36 -7.63 -13.42
CA HIS A 237 -2.59 -6.31 -12.86
C HIS A 237 -1.27 -5.67 -12.52
N ARG A 238 -1.06 -4.46 -12.99
CA ARG A 238 0.01 -3.61 -12.49
C ARG A 238 -0.50 -2.90 -11.25
N LEU A 239 0.23 -3.09 -10.17
CA LEU A 239 -0.06 -2.48 -8.87
C LEU A 239 0.98 -1.41 -8.59
N LYS A 240 0.52 -0.24 -8.17
CA LYS A 240 1.36 0.81 -7.61
C LYS A 240 0.71 1.28 -6.32
N LEU A 241 1.44 1.15 -5.21
CA LEU A 241 1.04 1.62 -3.89
C LEU A 241 1.95 2.78 -3.53
N THR A 242 1.37 3.89 -3.13
CA THR A 242 2.12 5.06 -2.66
C THR A 242 1.68 5.37 -1.23
N LEU A 243 2.63 5.41 -0.32
CA LEU A 243 2.44 5.76 1.08
C LEU A 243 3.11 7.10 1.33
N SER A 244 2.40 8.03 1.94
CA SER A 244 2.92 9.36 2.28
C SER A 244 2.58 9.69 3.73
N LEU A 245 3.58 10.10 4.52
CA LEU A 245 3.38 10.54 5.89
C LEU A 245 2.58 11.85 5.90
N VAL A 246 1.43 11.84 6.56
CA VAL A 246 0.58 13.01 6.73
C VAL A 246 0.90 13.73 8.03
N SER A 247 0.93 13.00 9.14
CA SER A 247 1.15 13.60 10.45
C SER A 247 1.72 12.60 11.45
N ILE A 248 2.38 13.15 12.46
CA ILE A 248 2.76 12.45 13.68
C ILE A 248 2.16 13.25 14.82
N GLY A 249 1.38 12.61 15.64
CA GLY A 249 0.72 13.19 16.81
C GLY A 249 0.75 12.21 17.99
N THR A 250 -0.08 12.47 18.97
CA THR A 250 -0.29 11.61 20.13
C THR A 250 -1.78 11.37 20.31
N ILE A 251 -2.14 10.24 20.88
CA ILE A 251 -3.50 9.97 21.36
C ILE A 251 -3.59 10.28 22.85
N THR A 252 -4.78 10.61 23.31
CA THR A 252 -5.07 10.85 24.73
C THR A 252 -5.62 9.61 25.43
N ASP A 253 -5.99 8.59 24.66
CA ASP A 253 -6.50 7.33 25.18
C ASP A 253 -5.40 6.51 25.85
N ASP A 254 -5.77 5.77 26.89
CA ASP A 254 -4.87 4.82 27.54
C ASP A 254 -4.43 3.72 26.55
N PRO A 255 -3.13 3.50 26.36
CA PRO A 255 -2.63 2.51 25.39
C PRO A 255 -3.11 1.10 25.67
N GLY A 256 -3.35 0.75 26.94
CA GLY A 256 -3.90 -0.54 27.32
C GLY A 256 -5.34 -0.71 26.82
N GLN A 257 -6.15 0.35 26.91
CA GLN A 257 -7.52 0.35 26.37
C GLN A 257 -7.53 0.25 24.83
N VAL A 258 -6.63 0.98 24.16
CA VAL A 258 -6.49 0.90 22.69
C VAL A 258 -6.07 -0.50 22.24
N ARG A 259 -5.13 -1.10 22.96
CA ARG A 259 -4.70 -2.48 22.70
C ARG A 259 -5.81 -3.49 22.91
N GLU A 260 -6.57 -3.36 24.02
CA GLU A 260 -7.70 -4.24 24.34
C GLU A 260 -8.80 -4.13 23.28
N LEU A 261 -9.08 -2.92 22.80
CA LEU A 261 -10.01 -2.68 21.70
C LEU A 261 -9.56 -3.41 20.43
N ALA A 262 -8.28 -3.27 20.06
CA ALA A 262 -7.73 -3.92 18.87
C ALA A 262 -7.84 -5.45 18.93
N ILE A 263 -7.52 -6.04 20.10
CA ILE A 263 -7.65 -7.48 20.33
C ILE A 263 -9.12 -7.90 20.19
N ALA A 264 -10.04 -7.19 20.85
CA ALA A 264 -11.45 -7.53 20.80
C ALA A 264 -12.03 -7.41 19.37
N CYS A 265 -11.62 -6.39 18.61
CA CYS A 265 -12.01 -6.24 17.20
C CYS A 265 -11.44 -7.37 16.32
N THR A 266 -10.18 -7.75 16.50
CA THR A 266 -9.57 -8.87 15.77
C THR A 266 -10.25 -10.20 16.08
N ASP A 267 -10.56 -10.44 17.35
CA ASP A 267 -11.33 -11.62 17.79
C ASP A 267 -12.72 -11.64 17.14
N ALA A 268 -13.41 -10.50 17.10
CA ALA A 268 -14.71 -10.38 16.46
C ALA A 268 -14.66 -10.71 14.97
N GLN A 269 -13.72 -10.12 14.24
CA GLN A 269 -13.54 -10.35 12.80
C GLN A 269 -13.23 -11.83 12.53
N THR A 270 -12.41 -12.45 13.36
CA THR A 270 -12.09 -13.88 13.28
C THR A 270 -13.33 -14.75 13.55
N ALA A 271 -14.06 -14.45 14.61
CA ALA A 271 -15.27 -15.21 14.98
C ALA A 271 -16.38 -15.05 13.92
N LEU A 272 -16.57 -13.85 13.37
CA LEU A 272 -17.50 -13.60 12.27
C LEU A 272 -17.13 -14.37 11.02
N SER A 273 -15.87 -14.39 10.66
CA SER A 273 -15.36 -15.10 9.48
C SER A 273 -15.50 -16.62 9.60
N ALA A 274 -15.29 -17.15 10.82
CA ALA A 274 -15.42 -18.57 11.14
C ALA A 274 -16.85 -19.02 11.46
N GLY A 275 -17.79 -18.07 11.58
CA GLY A 275 -19.18 -18.38 11.95
C GLY A 275 -19.39 -18.79 13.42
N HIS A 276 -18.45 -18.43 14.30
CA HIS A 276 -18.48 -18.81 15.73
C HIS A 276 -19.38 -17.88 16.54
N LYS A 277 -20.70 -18.03 16.39
CA LYS A 277 -21.70 -17.16 17.00
C LYS A 277 -21.67 -17.15 18.54
N GLU A 278 -21.33 -18.28 19.16
CA GLU A 278 -21.24 -18.44 20.61
C GLU A 278 -20.17 -17.52 21.25
N ARG A 279 -19.13 -17.16 20.52
CA ARG A 279 -18.06 -16.27 21.00
C ARG A 279 -18.43 -14.78 20.89
N LEU A 280 -19.33 -14.44 19.99
CA LEU A 280 -19.62 -13.04 19.64
C LEU A 280 -20.28 -12.27 20.80
N ALA A 281 -21.07 -12.94 21.65
CA ALA A 281 -21.69 -12.30 22.82
C ALA A 281 -20.63 -11.78 23.81
N ALA A 282 -19.66 -12.64 24.16
CA ALA A 282 -18.60 -12.27 25.09
C ALA A 282 -17.69 -11.17 24.47
N ILE A 283 -17.40 -11.25 23.17
CA ILE A 283 -16.61 -10.24 22.47
C ILE A 283 -17.36 -8.90 22.44
N SER A 284 -18.66 -8.90 22.17
CA SER A 284 -19.49 -7.69 22.20
C SER A 284 -19.49 -7.03 23.58
N GLN A 285 -19.54 -7.82 24.66
CA GLN A 285 -19.41 -7.29 26.00
C GLN A 285 -18.06 -6.66 26.28
N ARG A 286 -16.96 -7.29 25.84
CA ARG A 286 -15.61 -6.70 25.92
C ARG A 286 -15.53 -5.38 25.18
N LEU A 287 -16.00 -5.33 23.93
CA LEU A 287 -16.01 -4.09 23.13
C LEU A 287 -16.81 -2.96 23.80
N THR A 288 -17.90 -3.29 24.49
CA THR A 288 -18.72 -2.31 25.21
C THR A 288 -18.04 -1.82 26.49
N SER A 289 -17.17 -2.62 27.11
CA SER A 289 -16.44 -2.25 28.33
C SER A 289 -15.21 -1.39 28.07
N VAL A 290 -14.68 -1.39 26.86
CA VAL A 290 -13.52 -0.56 26.47
C VAL A 290 -13.97 0.89 26.31
N THR A 291 -13.31 1.80 27.04
CA THR A 291 -13.59 3.24 26.98
C THR A 291 -12.49 3.95 26.21
N VAL A 292 -12.81 4.47 25.03
CA VAL A 292 -11.89 5.25 24.20
C VAL A 292 -12.52 6.59 23.81
N GLN A 293 -11.69 7.63 23.73
CA GLN A 293 -12.12 9.00 23.41
C GLN A 293 -11.88 9.35 21.95
N ASP A 294 -10.84 8.79 21.34
CA ASP A 294 -10.53 9.05 19.94
C ASP A 294 -11.72 8.65 19.03
N PRO A 295 -12.20 9.58 18.18
CA PRO A 295 -13.38 9.31 17.35
C PRO A 295 -13.22 8.13 16.40
N ARG A 296 -12.01 7.86 15.93
CA ARG A 296 -11.70 6.75 15.01
C ARG A 296 -11.82 5.41 15.72
N LEU A 297 -11.31 5.33 16.96
CA LEU A 297 -11.40 4.13 17.79
C LEU A 297 -12.83 3.85 18.19
N ARG A 298 -13.61 4.89 18.53
CA ARG A 298 -15.05 4.74 18.79
C ARG A 298 -15.82 4.25 17.59
N ALA A 299 -15.59 4.87 16.42
CA ALA A 299 -16.22 4.45 15.18
C ALA A 299 -15.89 3.00 14.81
N LEU A 300 -14.64 2.56 15.03
CA LEU A 300 -14.23 1.16 14.88
C LEU A 300 -15.05 0.23 15.80
N ALA A 301 -15.12 0.54 17.12
CA ALA A 301 -15.88 -0.25 18.08
C ALA A 301 -17.35 -0.36 17.68
N GLU A 302 -17.98 0.76 17.36
CA GLU A 302 -19.38 0.81 16.92
C GLU A 302 -19.62 0.03 15.63
N SER A 303 -18.71 0.13 14.66
CA SER A 303 -18.75 -0.62 13.40
C SER A 303 -18.73 -2.12 13.66
N VAL A 304 -17.78 -2.60 14.49
CA VAL A 304 -17.64 -4.03 14.81
C VAL A 304 -18.83 -4.54 15.63
N ILE A 305 -19.31 -3.78 16.62
CA ILE A 305 -20.53 -4.12 17.36
C ILE A 305 -21.73 -4.22 16.41
N GLY A 306 -21.83 -3.29 15.46
CA GLY A 306 -22.86 -3.33 14.42
C GLY A 306 -22.79 -4.60 13.56
N GLU A 307 -21.60 -5.05 13.17
CA GLU A 307 -21.39 -6.29 12.42
C GLU A 307 -21.73 -7.54 13.27
N ILE A 308 -21.42 -7.52 14.56
CA ILE A 308 -21.82 -8.62 15.48
C ILE A 308 -23.33 -8.77 15.55
N ARG A 309 -24.05 -7.65 15.63
CA ARG A 309 -25.53 -7.64 15.78
C ARG A 309 -26.27 -8.00 14.48
N ASN A 310 -25.79 -7.46 13.37
CA ASN A 310 -26.50 -7.50 12.09
C ASN A 310 -25.91 -8.51 11.09
N GLY A 311 -24.84 -9.20 11.46
CA GLY A 311 -24.02 -9.98 10.58
C GLY A 311 -22.98 -9.11 9.83
N PRO A 312 -21.98 -9.74 9.20
CA PRO A 312 -20.96 -9.02 8.46
C PRO A 312 -21.63 -8.22 7.35
N ARG A 313 -21.32 -6.92 7.29
CA ARG A 313 -21.76 -6.08 6.17
C ARG A 313 -21.35 -6.74 4.87
N PRO A 314 -22.21 -6.80 3.85
CA PRO A 314 -21.79 -7.27 2.55
C PRO A 314 -20.52 -6.54 2.14
N ARG A 315 -19.51 -7.26 1.68
CA ARG A 315 -18.34 -6.61 1.10
C ARG A 315 -18.84 -5.65 0.05
N GLN A 316 -18.63 -4.36 0.25
CA GLN A 316 -18.79 -3.44 -0.86
C GLN A 316 -17.67 -3.81 -1.83
N PRO A 317 -18.00 -4.28 -3.05
CA PRO A 317 -16.96 -4.57 -4.02
C PRO A 317 -16.14 -3.29 -4.15
N VAL A 318 -14.86 -3.39 -3.86
CA VAL A 318 -13.89 -2.34 -4.14
C VAL A 318 -13.68 -2.36 -5.63
N GLY A 319 -14.36 -1.47 -6.27
CA GLY A 319 -14.44 -1.37 -7.70
C GLY A 319 -15.83 -0.91 -8.11
N PRO A 320 -15.99 -0.37 -9.27
CA PRO A 320 -17.28 0.04 -9.76
C PRO A 320 -18.24 -1.15 -9.67
N ARG A 321 -19.45 -0.88 -9.19
CA ARG A 321 -20.53 -1.84 -9.14
C ARG A 321 -20.88 -2.22 -10.59
N GLY A 322 -20.27 -3.27 -11.12
CA GLY A 322 -20.43 -3.74 -12.47
C GLY A 322 -19.24 -3.40 -13.39
N LEU A 323 -19.05 -4.20 -14.39
CA LEU A 323 -18.22 -3.86 -15.52
C LEU A 323 -19.09 -3.05 -16.49
N TRP A 324 -18.57 -1.94 -16.97
CA TRP A 324 -19.25 -1.07 -17.90
C TRP A 324 -18.62 -1.19 -19.29
N ALA A 325 -19.42 -1.23 -20.31
CA ALA A 325 -18.93 -1.07 -21.67
C ALA A 325 -19.70 0.05 -22.36
N VAL A 326 -19.08 0.67 -23.36
CA VAL A 326 -19.78 1.60 -24.24
C VAL A 326 -20.34 0.83 -25.40
N HIS A 327 -21.65 0.79 -25.52
CA HIS A 327 -22.35 0.26 -26.67
C HIS A 327 -22.28 1.26 -27.81
N LEU A 328 -21.80 0.84 -28.98
CA LEU A 328 -21.65 1.68 -30.16
C LEU A 328 -22.65 1.34 -31.26
N ALA A 329 -22.86 0.06 -31.51
CA ALA A 329 -23.74 -0.39 -32.62
C ALA A 329 -24.36 -1.75 -32.30
N SER A 330 -25.52 -2.01 -32.85
CA SER A 330 -26.15 -3.33 -32.88
C SER A 330 -26.66 -3.65 -34.26
N GLY A 331 -26.64 -4.93 -34.59
CA GLY A 331 -27.15 -5.44 -35.86
C GLY A 331 -27.49 -6.92 -35.79
N PRO A 332 -28.14 -7.47 -36.83
CA PRO A 332 -28.42 -8.88 -36.89
C PRO A 332 -27.17 -9.74 -37.01
N ALA A 333 -27.25 -10.99 -36.55
CA ALA A 333 -26.08 -11.89 -36.45
C ALA A 333 -25.44 -12.20 -37.83
N GLU A 334 -26.19 -12.07 -38.91
CA GLU A 334 -25.70 -12.23 -40.28
C GLU A 334 -24.63 -11.20 -40.66
N LEU A 335 -24.62 -10.01 -40.03
CA LEU A 335 -23.64 -8.96 -40.26
C LEU A 335 -22.36 -9.14 -39.40
N ARG A 336 -22.12 -10.34 -38.87
CA ARG A 336 -20.96 -10.60 -38.01
C ARG A 336 -19.63 -10.19 -38.62
N ALA A 337 -19.43 -10.42 -39.91
CA ALA A 337 -18.19 -10.06 -40.60
C ALA A 337 -17.97 -8.54 -40.63
N ASP A 338 -19.01 -7.76 -40.83
CA ASP A 338 -18.96 -6.30 -40.84
C ASP A 338 -18.74 -5.75 -39.44
N ALA A 339 -19.45 -6.32 -38.46
CA ALA A 339 -19.28 -5.98 -37.05
C ALA A 339 -17.85 -6.30 -36.56
N GLN A 340 -17.27 -7.42 -37.02
CA GLN A 340 -15.86 -7.76 -36.68
C GLN A 340 -14.88 -6.76 -37.29
N ARG A 341 -15.06 -6.36 -38.57
CA ARG A 341 -14.22 -5.31 -39.18
C ARG A 341 -14.30 -3.99 -38.42
N PHE A 342 -15.47 -3.66 -37.90
CA PHE A 342 -15.64 -2.45 -37.07
C PHE A 342 -14.91 -2.59 -35.75
N VAL A 343 -14.99 -3.76 -35.07
CA VAL A 343 -14.18 -4.06 -33.87
C VAL A 343 -12.69 -3.93 -34.15
N ASP A 344 -12.22 -4.49 -35.27
CA ASP A 344 -10.79 -4.43 -35.65
C ASP A 344 -10.34 -2.98 -35.93
N SER A 345 -11.22 -2.15 -36.50
CA SER A 345 -10.96 -0.73 -36.73
C SER A 345 -10.86 0.05 -35.40
N LEU A 346 -11.71 -0.26 -34.42
CA LEU A 346 -11.66 0.31 -33.07
C LEU A 346 -10.37 -0.10 -32.35
N ALA A 347 -9.96 -1.36 -32.50
CA ALA A 347 -8.71 -1.86 -31.95
C ALA A 347 -7.49 -1.15 -32.57
N GLY A 348 -7.50 -0.89 -33.86
CA GLY A 348 -6.49 -0.10 -34.55
C GLY A 348 -6.39 1.35 -34.05
N LEU A 349 -7.46 1.90 -33.48
CA LEU A 349 -7.49 3.22 -32.85
C LEU A 349 -7.16 3.19 -31.36
N GLY A 350 -6.79 2.02 -30.82
CA GLY A 350 -6.41 1.84 -29.41
C GLY A 350 -7.59 1.61 -28.45
N PHE A 351 -8.80 1.34 -28.96
CA PHE A 351 -9.92 0.97 -28.11
C PHE A 351 -10.03 -0.56 -27.99
N ARG A 352 -10.30 -1.02 -26.79
CA ARG A 352 -10.67 -2.41 -26.57
C ARG A 352 -12.13 -2.59 -27.01
N ALA A 353 -12.36 -3.24 -28.13
CA ALA A 353 -13.69 -3.51 -28.61
C ALA A 353 -13.91 -5.01 -28.77
N TYR A 354 -15.18 -5.46 -28.64
CA TYR A 354 -15.56 -6.86 -28.80
C TYR A 354 -17.01 -6.98 -29.22
N LEU A 355 -17.36 -8.16 -29.72
CA LEU A 355 -18.74 -8.50 -30.09
C LEU A 355 -19.42 -9.23 -28.92
N ALA A 356 -20.58 -8.77 -28.52
CA ALA A 356 -21.48 -9.45 -27.61
C ALA A 356 -22.74 -9.94 -28.36
N ALA A 357 -23.02 -11.23 -28.26
CA ALA A 357 -24.23 -11.81 -28.86
C ALA A 357 -25.35 -11.85 -27.81
N GLN A 358 -26.51 -11.33 -28.17
CA GLN A 358 -27.74 -11.45 -27.39
C GLN A 358 -28.85 -12.00 -28.30
N GLY A 359 -29.00 -13.32 -28.34
CA GLY A 359 -29.91 -13.99 -29.27
C GLY A 359 -29.53 -13.72 -30.73
N PRO A 360 -30.46 -13.22 -31.57
CA PRO A 360 -30.20 -12.95 -33.00
C PRO A 360 -29.44 -11.62 -33.24
N THR A 361 -29.15 -10.87 -32.18
CA THR A 361 -28.53 -9.56 -32.28
C THR A 361 -27.09 -9.60 -31.83
N LEU A 362 -26.18 -8.96 -32.58
CA LEU A 362 -24.81 -8.68 -32.23
C LEU A 362 -24.69 -7.21 -31.82
N SER A 363 -23.95 -6.97 -30.73
CA SER A 363 -23.62 -5.63 -30.27
C SER A 363 -22.11 -5.42 -30.30
N VAL A 364 -21.66 -4.27 -30.79
CA VAL A 364 -20.28 -3.83 -30.71
C VAL A 364 -20.11 -3.03 -29.43
N LEU A 365 -19.29 -3.55 -28.54
CA LEU A 365 -19.01 -2.97 -27.24
C LEU A 365 -17.55 -2.55 -27.14
N VAL A 366 -17.30 -1.41 -26.47
CA VAL A 366 -15.96 -0.92 -26.14
C VAL A 366 -15.79 -0.98 -24.63
N GLY A 367 -14.78 -1.67 -24.16
CA GLY A 367 -14.52 -1.95 -22.74
C GLY A 367 -14.10 -3.40 -22.54
N PRO A 368 -14.31 -3.98 -21.36
CA PRO A 368 -15.04 -3.39 -20.22
C PRO A 368 -14.22 -2.34 -19.47
N TYR A 369 -14.93 -1.42 -18.87
CA TYR A 369 -14.38 -0.40 -17.98
C TYR A 369 -14.92 -0.60 -16.58
N TYR A 370 -14.14 -0.24 -15.59
CA TYR A 370 -14.57 -0.28 -14.18
C TYR A 370 -15.41 0.95 -13.80
N ASP A 371 -15.28 2.03 -14.57
CA ASP A 371 -15.99 3.29 -14.31
C ASP A 371 -16.58 3.86 -15.60
N ARG A 372 -17.60 4.71 -15.45
CA ARG A 372 -18.26 5.43 -16.55
C ARG A 372 -17.52 6.76 -16.82
N ASP A 373 -16.25 6.69 -17.24
CA ASP A 373 -15.50 7.90 -17.56
C ASP A 373 -16.14 8.66 -18.73
N PRO A 374 -16.65 9.88 -18.52
CA PRO A 374 -17.23 10.70 -19.58
C PRO A 374 -16.26 11.00 -20.73
N ALA A 375 -14.95 10.94 -20.49
CA ALA A 375 -13.94 11.17 -21.51
C ALA A 375 -13.97 10.06 -22.59
N VAL A 376 -14.25 8.81 -22.19
CA VAL A 376 -14.37 7.68 -23.13
C VAL A 376 -15.52 7.92 -24.10
N ILE A 377 -16.72 8.26 -23.59
CA ILE A 377 -17.87 8.55 -24.45
C ILE A 377 -17.59 9.75 -25.35
N ARG A 378 -17.00 10.83 -24.81
CA ARG A 378 -16.65 12.00 -25.63
C ARG A 378 -15.69 11.64 -26.77
N SER A 379 -14.64 10.88 -26.47
CA SER A 379 -13.67 10.45 -27.48
C SER A 379 -14.29 9.58 -28.56
N LEU A 380 -15.16 8.63 -28.17
CA LEU A 380 -15.87 7.76 -29.10
C LEU A 380 -16.89 8.56 -29.95
N SER A 381 -17.67 9.45 -29.34
CA SER A 381 -18.65 10.27 -30.06
C SER A 381 -17.99 11.26 -31.03
N GLN A 382 -16.81 11.77 -30.73
CA GLN A 382 -16.04 12.62 -31.64
C GLN A 382 -15.54 11.85 -32.86
N ARG A 383 -15.08 10.61 -32.67
CA ARG A 383 -14.54 9.77 -33.75
C ARG A 383 -15.62 9.07 -34.56
N PHE A 384 -16.72 8.77 -33.93
CA PHE A 384 -17.87 8.06 -34.56
C PHE A 384 -19.18 8.82 -34.32
N PRO A 385 -19.33 10.02 -34.93
CA PRO A 385 -20.48 10.91 -34.67
C PRO A 385 -21.82 10.33 -35.09
N GLN A 386 -21.80 9.33 -35.97
CA GLN A 386 -23.03 8.62 -36.44
C GLN A 386 -23.46 7.51 -35.48
N GLN A 387 -22.63 7.15 -34.51
CA GLN A 387 -22.91 6.10 -33.54
C GLN A 387 -23.32 6.73 -32.20
N ARG A 388 -24.44 6.28 -31.65
CA ARG A 388 -24.87 6.73 -30.32
C ARG A 388 -24.14 5.94 -29.23
N ALA A 389 -23.05 6.48 -28.74
CA ALA A 389 -22.28 5.88 -27.64
C ALA A 389 -23.10 5.93 -26.34
N THR A 390 -23.38 4.79 -25.72
CA THR A 390 -24.11 4.70 -24.44
C THR A 390 -23.46 3.69 -23.53
N TRP A 391 -23.43 3.99 -22.22
CA TRP A 391 -22.97 3.04 -21.23
C TRP A 391 -23.94 1.90 -21.04
N VAL A 392 -23.45 0.67 -21.06
CA VAL A 392 -24.19 -0.55 -20.73
C VAL A 392 -23.46 -1.31 -19.65
N GLU A 393 -24.21 -1.90 -18.74
CA GLU A 393 -23.63 -2.77 -17.72
C GLU A 393 -23.36 -4.13 -18.33
N VAL A 394 -22.12 -4.61 -18.20
CA VAL A 394 -21.73 -5.95 -18.66
C VAL A 394 -21.87 -6.88 -17.48
N LYS A 395 -22.84 -7.80 -17.57
CA LYS A 395 -22.93 -8.90 -16.58
C LYS A 395 -21.75 -9.84 -16.80
N PRO A 396 -21.02 -10.21 -15.73
CA PRO A 396 -19.90 -11.13 -15.80
C PRO A 396 -20.30 -12.50 -16.33
#